data_8c6006310b097863e72ea4028c549f76
#
_entry.id   8c6006310b097863e72ea4028c549f76
#
_cell.length_a   1.000
_cell.length_b   1.000
_cell.length_c   1.000
_cell.angle_alpha   90.00
_cell.angle_beta   90.00
_cell.angle_gamma   90.00
#
_symmetry.space_group_name_H-M   'P 1'
#
loop_
_entity.id
_entity.type
_entity.pdbx_description
1 polymer ?
#
loop_
_entity_poly.entity_id
_entity_poly.type
_entity_poly.pdbx_seq_one_letter_code
_entity_poly.pdbx_strand_id
1 'polypeptide(L)'
;KEEFLPELDFKLTETDLINMLLEEINNGMDGTDICPGVIKCGTSYNNITETEVKIIKAAAKVHTLTGIPVSTHCDKGTMMLEQGELLVKNGVKPENILLGHTDVQKDLNIQLEALKRGFNILTDHVGRELDNIDEDRIRKIEIMIREGFGGQVFLSGDMGKKDYVTAYGGRPGLDYILGV
;
A
#
# COMPACT_ATOMS: atom_id res chain seq x y z
N LYS A 1 -8.58 -6.67 -0.64
CA LYS A 1 -9.93 -7.06 -1.10
C LYS A 1 -10.33 -8.36 -0.44
N GLU A 2 -11.52 -8.42 0.12
CA GLU A 2 -12.05 -9.63 0.77
C GLU A 2 -12.06 -10.84 -0.17
N GLU A 3 -12.35 -10.63 -1.46
CA GLU A 3 -12.33 -11.69 -2.49
C GLU A 3 -10.96 -12.34 -2.73
N PHE A 4 -9.87 -11.71 -2.26
CA PHE A 4 -8.51 -12.22 -2.36
C PHE A 4 -7.93 -12.68 -1.03
N LEU A 5 -8.67 -12.53 0.07
CA LEU A 5 -8.23 -13.02 1.38
C LEU A 5 -8.40 -14.54 1.43
N PRO A 6 -7.43 -15.28 1.96
CA PRO A 6 -7.60 -16.70 2.24
C PRO A 6 -8.81 -16.94 3.15
N GLU A 7 -9.54 -18.04 2.95
CA GLU A 7 -10.67 -18.41 3.84
C GLU A 7 -10.28 -18.46 5.33
N LEU A 8 -9.01 -18.70 5.60
CA LEU A 8 -8.43 -18.74 6.94
C LEU A 8 -8.57 -17.39 7.65
N ASP A 9 -8.35 -16.26 6.93
CA ASP A 9 -8.36 -14.92 7.51
C ASP A 9 -9.74 -14.53 8.05
N PHE A 10 -10.82 -15.05 7.47
CA PHE A 10 -12.18 -14.81 8.01
C PHE A 10 -12.41 -15.48 9.37
N LYS A 11 -11.73 -16.59 9.64
CA LYS A 11 -11.88 -17.39 10.86
C LYS A 11 -10.93 -16.96 11.97
N LEU A 12 -9.79 -16.33 11.62
CA LEU A 12 -8.78 -15.89 12.58
C LEU A 12 -9.30 -14.70 13.40
N THR A 13 -8.97 -14.71 14.68
CA THR A 13 -9.17 -13.55 15.55
C THR A 13 -8.09 -12.49 15.29
N GLU A 14 -8.32 -11.26 15.77
CA GLU A 14 -7.28 -10.20 15.72
C GLU A 14 -5.99 -10.65 16.40
N THR A 15 -6.11 -11.37 17.53
CA THR A 15 -4.95 -11.90 18.25
C THR A 15 -4.18 -12.95 17.43
N ASP A 16 -4.87 -13.82 16.72
CA ASP A 16 -4.23 -14.82 15.86
C ASP A 16 -3.44 -14.13 14.73
N LEU A 17 -4.02 -13.12 14.10
CA LEU A 17 -3.34 -12.33 13.05
C LEU A 17 -2.10 -11.61 13.60
N ILE A 18 -2.18 -11.01 14.79
CA ILE A 18 -1.03 -10.37 15.45
C ILE A 18 0.07 -11.40 15.70
N ASN A 19 -0.26 -12.56 16.24
CA ASN A 19 0.71 -13.59 16.54
C ASN A 19 1.40 -14.13 15.28
N MET A 20 0.64 -14.35 14.19
CA MET A 20 1.20 -14.78 12.91
C MET A 20 2.20 -13.76 12.35
N LEU A 21 1.82 -12.49 12.32
CA LEU A 21 2.71 -11.43 11.83
C LEU A 21 3.98 -11.29 12.70
N LEU A 22 3.84 -11.38 14.03
CA LEU A 22 4.99 -11.33 14.94
C LEU A 22 5.90 -12.56 14.80
N GLU A 23 5.33 -13.74 14.52
CA GLU A 23 6.12 -14.95 14.25
C GLU A 23 7.01 -14.79 13.01
N GLU A 24 6.44 -14.30 11.90
CA GLU A 24 7.20 -14.02 10.68
C GLU A 24 8.28 -12.94 10.88
N ILE A 25 7.97 -11.90 11.66
CA ILE A 25 8.89 -10.80 11.94
C ILE A 25 10.07 -11.26 12.79
N ASN A 26 9.84 -12.14 13.77
CA ASN A 26 10.87 -12.56 14.71
C ASN A 26 11.68 -13.78 14.23
N ASN A 27 11.04 -14.68 13.50
CA ASN A 27 11.61 -15.98 13.17
C ASN A 27 11.81 -16.22 11.67
N GLY A 28 11.36 -15.28 10.83
CA GLY A 28 11.45 -15.36 9.37
C GLY A 28 10.23 -15.98 8.70
N MET A 29 10.05 -15.69 7.43
CA MET A 29 8.93 -16.14 6.60
C MET A 29 9.22 -17.50 5.97
N ASP A 30 8.20 -18.35 5.81
CA ASP A 30 8.23 -19.59 5.05
C ASP A 30 9.37 -20.56 5.44
N GLY A 31 9.75 -20.58 6.72
CA GLY A 31 10.84 -21.42 7.23
C GLY A 31 12.25 -20.97 6.85
N THR A 32 12.39 -19.71 6.42
CA THR A 32 13.68 -19.05 6.17
C THR A 32 14.04 -18.14 7.35
N ASP A 33 15.22 -17.55 7.32
CA ASP A 33 15.67 -16.48 8.25
C ASP A 33 15.39 -15.07 7.73
N ILE A 34 14.60 -14.94 6.65
CA ILE A 34 14.26 -13.67 6.03
C ILE A 34 13.04 -13.05 6.74
N CYS A 35 13.27 -11.94 7.44
CA CYS A 35 12.23 -11.21 8.15
C CYS A 35 11.58 -10.13 7.24
N PRO A 36 10.25 -9.89 7.37
CA PRO A 36 9.58 -8.85 6.61
C PRO A 36 9.99 -7.44 7.06
N GLY A 37 10.18 -6.54 6.08
CA GLY A 37 10.50 -5.13 6.32
C GLY A 37 9.29 -4.19 6.22
N VAL A 38 8.10 -4.72 5.93
CA VAL A 38 6.85 -3.97 5.78
C VAL A 38 5.66 -4.84 6.15
N ILE A 39 4.64 -4.23 6.77
CA ILE A 39 3.35 -4.87 7.05
C ILE A 39 2.39 -4.46 5.95
N LYS A 40 1.70 -5.42 5.31
CA LYS A 40 0.73 -5.13 4.25
C LYS A 40 -0.71 -5.36 4.73
N CYS A 41 -1.57 -4.37 4.48
CA CYS A 41 -3.03 -4.50 4.63
C CYS A 41 -3.73 -3.85 3.44
N GLY A 42 -5.06 -3.76 3.44
CA GLY A 42 -5.78 -3.15 2.33
C GLY A 42 -7.26 -3.01 2.56
N THR A 43 -7.91 -2.30 1.64
CA THR A 43 -9.36 -2.07 1.62
C THR A 43 -9.97 -2.38 0.27
N SER A 44 -11.23 -2.77 0.27
CA SER A 44 -12.05 -3.01 -0.91
C SER A 44 -12.52 -1.71 -1.56
N TYR A 45 -13.03 -1.82 -2.78
CA TYR A 45 -13.54 -0.69 -3.56
C TYR A 45 -14.70 0.02 -2.84
N ASN A 46 -14.54 1.30 -2.55
CA ASN A 46 -15.51 2.15 -1.85
C ASN A 46 -16.06 1.57 -0.53
N ASN A 47 -15.32 0.67 0.09
CA ASN A 47 -15.75 0.01 1.32
C ASN A 47 -14.57 -0.46 2.17
N ILE A 48 -14.77 -0.50 3.48
CA ILE A 48 -13.89 -1.21 4.44
C ILE A 48 -14.76 -2.21 5.17
N THR A 49 -14.54 -3.50 4.92
CA THR A 49 -15.33 -4.56 5.53
C THR A 49 -14.92 -4.80 6.99
N GLU A 50 -15.73 -5.52 7.76
CA GLU A 50 -15.39 -5.88 9.15
C GLU A 50 -14.09 -6.71 9.22
N THR A 51 -13.88 -7.60 8.26
CA THR A 51 -12.64 -8.38 8.16
C THR A 51 -11.43 -7.48 7.89
N GLU A 52 -11.55 -6.53 6.98
CA GLU A 52 -10.49 -5.56 6.69
C GLU A 52 -10.20 -4.66 7.89
N VAL A 53 -11.21 -4.22 8.62
CA VAL A 53 -11.03 -3.48 9.89
C VAL A 53 -10.23 -4.30 10.89
N LYS A 54 -10.55 -5.60 11.05
CA LYS A 54 -9.81 -6.51 11.93
C LYS A 54 -8.35 -6.63 11.52
N ILE A 55 -8.07 -6.81 10.22
CA ILE A 55 -6.71 -6.92 9.67
C ILE A 55 -5.93 -5.62 9.87
N ILE A 56 -6.55 -4.46 9.60
CA ILE A 56 -5.92 -3.14 9.78
C ILE A 56 -5.57 -2.92 11.26
N LYS A 57 -6.43 -3.31 12.19
CA LYS A 57 -6.14 -3.21 13.63
C LYS A 57 -4.97 -4.11 14.03
N ALA A 58 -4.94 -5.35 13.54
CA ALA A 58 -3.82 -6.26 13.76
C ALA A 58 -2.51 -5.68 13.22
N ALA A 59 -2.50 -5.17 11.98
CA ALA A 59 -1.36 -4.51 11.35
C ALA A 59 -0.86 -3.30 12.18
N ALA A 60 -1.78 -2.45 12.62
CA ALA A 60 -1.46 -1.30 13.47
C ALA A 60 -0.86 -1.72 14.81
N LYS A 61 -1.39 -2.77 15.43
CA LYS A 61 -0.85 -3.31 16.69
C LYS A 61 0.56 -3.86 16.51
N VAL A 62 0.81 -4.60 15.43
CA VAL A 62 2.16 -5.13 15.11
C VAL A 62 3.13 -3.98 14.85
N HIS A 63 2.70 -2.95 14.08
CA HIS A 63 3.50 -1.74 13.91
C HIS A 63 3.91 -1.11 15.24
N THR A 64 2.96 -0.95 16.19
CA THR A 64 3.26 -0.33 17.50
C THR A 64 4.24 -1.15 18.34
N LEU A 65 4.32 -2.46 18.13
CA LEU A 65 5.24 -3.35 18.82
C LEU A 65 6.63 -3.44 18.18
N THR A 66 6.71 -3.28 16.86
CA THR A 66 7.93 -3.57 16.09
C THR A 66 8.55 -2.34 15.41
N GLY A 67 7.78 -1.29 15.19
CA GLY A 67 8.19 -0.13 14.41
C GLY A 67 8.18 -0.34 12.89
N ILE A 68 7.85 -1.53 12.40
CA ILE A 68 7.81 -1.84 10.96
C ILE A 68 6.70 -1.02 10.28
N PRO A 69 6.97 -0.28 9.18
CA PRO A 69 5.98 0.56 8.52
C PRO A 69 4.85 -0.25 7.90
N VAL A 70 3.70 0.41 7.70
CA VAL A 70 2.51 -0.19 7.10
C VAL A 70 2.34 0.31 5.67
N SER A 71 2.37 -0.61 4.70
CA SER A 71 1.96 -0.36 3.32
C SER A 71 0.53 -0.87 3.10
N THR A 72 -0.24 -0.16 2.28
CA THR A 72 -1.64 -0.51 2.09
C THR A 72 -1.97 -0.81 0.62
N HIS A 73 -3.16 -1.36 0.39
CA HIS A 73 -3.81 -1.44 -0.91
C HIS A 73 -5.10 -0.62 -0.84
N CYS A 74 -5.25 0.37 -1.70
CA CYS A 74 -6.50 1.12 -1.87
C CYS A 74 -7.13 0.69 -3.19
N ASP A 75 -8.17 -0.15 -3.15
CA ASP A 75 -8.77 -0.67 -4.39
C ASP A 75 -9.25 0.47 -5.28
N LYS A 76 -8.71 0.55 -6.50
CA LYS A 76 -8.92 1.65 -7.47
C LYS A 76 -8.71 3.05 -6.86
N GLY A 77 -7.79 3.18 -5.93
CA GLY A 77 -7.47 4.43 -5.26
C GLY A 77 -8.56 4.94 -4.31
N THR A 78 -9.52 4.08 -3.92
CA THR A 78 -10.59 4.46 -2.99
C THR A 78 -10.24 4.17 -1.53
N MET A 79 -10.97 4.76 -0.58
CA MET A 79 -10.83 4.56 0.87
C MET A 79 -9.45 4.90 1.45
N MET A 80 -8.60 5.63 0.72
CA MET A 80 -7.25 5.93 1.20
C MET A 80 -7.23 6.79 2.45
N LEU A 81 -8.11 7.77 2.56
CA LEU A 81 -8.19 8.66 3.74
C LEU A 81 -8.73 7.90 4.95
N GLU A 82 -9.82 7.17 4.77
CA GLU A 82 -10.48 6.38 5.81
C GLU A 82 -9.56 5.28 6.33
N GLN A 83 -8.81 4.61 5.44
CA GLN A 83 -7.84 3.59 5.80
C GLN A 83 -6.67 4.18 6.58
N GLY A 84 -6.12 5.32 6.13
CA GLY A 84 -5.07 6.04 6.84
C GLY A 84 -5.52 6.50 8.23
N GLU A 85 -6.73 7.06 8.35
CA GLU A 85 -7.31 7.46 9.65
C GLU A 85 -7.52 6.27 10.58
N LEU A 86 -7.96 5.12 10.05
CA LEU A 86 -8.15 3.92 10.85
C LEU A 86 -6.82 3.42 11.42
N LEU A 87 -5.73 3.45 10.64
CA LEU A 87 -4.38 3.13 11.09
C LEU A 87 -3.90 4.10 12.18
N VAL A 88 -4.07 5.42 11.96
CA VAL A 88 -3.70 6.45 12.95
C VAL A 88 -4.48 6.28 14.25
N LYS A 89 -5.79 6.04 14.18
CA LYS A 89 -6.64 5.79 15.35
C LYS A 89 -6.16 4.57 16.18
N ASN A 90 -5.48 3.63 15.53
CA ASN A 90 -4.92 2.44 16.18
C ASN A 90 -3.41 2.56 16.48
N GLY A 91 -2.84 3.76 16.43
CA GLY A 91 -1.50 4.07 16.94
C GLY A 91 -0.39 4.11 15.91
N VAL A 92 -0.68 4.00 14.61
CA VAL A 92 0.33 4.18 13.56
C VAL A 92 0.55 5.67 13.34
N LYS A 93 1.80 6.12 13.33
CA LYS A 93 2.11 7.50 12.99
C LYS A 93 1.92 7.72 11.48
N PRO A 94 1.39 8.90 11.04
CA PRO A 94 1.13 9.15 9.61
C PRO A 94 2.32 8.91 8.70
N GLU A 95 3.52 9.31 9.11
CA GLU A 95 4.76 9.14 8.36
C GLU A 95 5.18 7.67 8.16
N ASN A 96 4.61 6.74 8.89
CA ASN A 96 4.83 5.30 8.76
C ASN A 96 3.74 4.59 7.94
N ILE A 97 2.84 5.35 7.33
CA ILE A 97 1.76 4.82 6.47
C ILE A 97 2.10 5.13 5.01
N LEU A 98 2.16 4.10 4.16
CA LEU A 98 2.31 4.21 2.72
C LEU A 98 1.03 3.71 2.04
N LEU A 99 0.25 4.63 1.49
CA LEU A 99 -1.01 4.35 0.80
C LEU A 99 -0.71 3.91 -0.64
N GLY A 100 -1.03 2.67 -1.01
CA GLY A 100 -0.79 2.10 -2.33
C GLY A 100 -1.92 2.38 -3.32
N HIS A 101 -1.62 2.30 -4.62
CA HIS A 101 -2.53 2.50 -5.75
C HIS A 101 -3.23 3.86 -5.75
N THR A 102 -2.55 4.88 -5.22
CA THR A 102 -3.12 6.22 -5.11
C THR A 102 -3.22 6.94 -6.46
N ASP A 103 -2.39 6.56 -7.43
CA ASP A 103 -2.35 7.14 -8.77
C ASP A 103 -3.59 6.83 -9.61
N VAL A 104 -4.35 5.78 -9.27
CA VAL A 104 -5.65 5.46 -9.91
C VAL A 104 -6.77 6.40 -9.43
N GLN A 105 -6.58 7.10 -8.33
CA GLN A 105 -7.50 8.13 -7.87
C GLN A 105 -7.49 9.32 -8.85
N LYS A 106 -8.66 9.64 -9.41
CA LYS A 106 -8.78 10.71 -10.41
C LYS A 106 -8.74 12.10 -9.78
N ASP A 107 -9.32 12.25 -8.58
CA ASP A 107 -9.34 13.52 -7.86
C ASP A 107 -8.02 13.75 -7.12
N LEU A 108 -7.21 14.66 -7.65
CA LEU A 108 -5.94 15.05 -7.03
C LEU A 108 -6.11 15.64 -5.62
N ASN A 109 -7.25 16.27 -5.32
CA ASN A 109 -7.46 16.85 -3.98
C ASN A 109 -7.47 15.78 -2.89
N ILE A 110 -7.95 14.57 -3.18
CA ILE A 110 -7.93 13.45 -2.22
C ILE A 110 -6.48 13.02 -1.94
N GLN A 111 -5.63 12.96 -2.97
CA GLN A 111 -4.20 12.65 -2.82
C GLN A 111 -3.48 13.75 -2.03
N LEU A 112 -3.74 15.03 -2.35
CA LEU A 112 -3.18 16.17 -1.61
C LEU A 112 -3.64 16.19 -0.16
N GLU A 113 -4.90 15.82 0.11
CA GLU A 113 -5.40 15.72 1.48
C GLU A 113 -4.70 14.61 2.26
N ALA A 114 -4.43 13.45 1.65
CA ALA A 114 -3.64 12.39 2.26
C ALA A 114 -2.23 12.87 2.65
N LEU A 115 -1.57 13.58 1.73
CA LEU A 115 -0.24 14.17 1.97
C LEU A 115 -0.25 15.22 3.09
N LYS A 116 -1.28 16.10 3.13
CA LYS A 116 -1.47 17.10 4.20
C LYS A 116 -1.66 16.47 5.58
N ARG A 117 -2.26 15.27 5.64
CA ARG A 117 -2.40 14.48 6.88
C ARG A 117 -1.11 13.79 7.29
N GLY A 118 -0.04 13.93 6.50
CA GLY A 118 1.27 13.34 6.76
C GLY A 118 1.45 11.91 6.25
N PHE A 119 0.50 11.37 5.49
CA PHE A 119 0.65 10.05 4.86
C PHE A 119 1.64 10.11 3.71
N ASN A 120 2.29 8.98 3.44
CA ASN A 120 3.01 8.77 2.19
C ASN A 120 2.07 8.14 1.17
N ILE A 121 2.26 8.46 -0.10
CA ILE A 121 1.51 7.88 -1.21
C ILE A 121 2.42 7.16 -2.19
N LEU A 122 1.90 6.12 -2.79
CA LEU A 122 2.59 5.32 -3.78
C LEU A 122 1.89 5.45 -5.14
N THR A 123 2.58 6.06 -6.09
CA THR A 123 2.26 6.03 -7.52
C THR A 123 2.87 4.74 -8.08
N ASP A 124 2.10 3.66 -8.12
CA ASP A 124 2.63 2.31 -8.34
C ASP A 124 2.16 1.62 -9.63
N HIS A 125 1.51 2.34 -10.52
CA HIS A 125 1.18 1.84 -11.86
C HIS A 125 2.02 2.52 -12.96
N VAL A 126 3.22 3.00 -12.64
CA VAL A 126 4.11 3.65 -13.61
C VAL A 126 4.45 2.66 -14.74
N GLY A 127 4.26 3.10 -15.98
CA GLY A 127 4.40 2.27 -17.18
C GLY A 127 3.19 1.37 -17.50
N ARG A 128 2.13 1.40 -16.67
CA ARG A 128 0.89 0.64 -16.91
C ARG A 128 -0.20 1.60 -17.39
N GLU A 129 -0.69 1.39 -18.60
CA GLU A 129 -1.68 2.28 -19.23
C GLU A 129 -3.14 1.86 -18.95
N LEU A 130 -3.40 0.96 -18.01
CA LEU A 130 -4.70 0.35 -17.82
C LEU A 130 -5.78 1.32 -17.29
N ASP A 131 -5.41 2.25 -16.39
CA ASP A 131 -6.35 3.12 -15.67
C ASP A 131 -5.98 4.60 -15.77
N ASN A 132 -4.75 4.92 -16.16
CA ASN A 132 -4.22 6.26 -16.35
C ASN A 132 -2.95 6.19 -17.21
N ILE A 133 -2.56 7.29 -17.82
CA ILE A 133 -1.32 7.42 -18.59
C ILE A 133 -0.24 8.10 -17.75
N ASP A 134 1.02 7.84 -18.05
CA ASP A 134 2.14 8.38 -17.28
C ASP A 134 2.21 9.91 -17.32
N GLU A 135 1.77 10.56 -18.40
CA GLU A 135 1.68 12.02 -18.47
C GLU A 135 0.77 12.61 -17.39
N ASP A 136 -0.35 11.98 -17.07
CA ASP A 136 -1.23 12.45 -15.97
C ASP A 136 -0.59 12.18 -14.61
N ARG A 137 0.08 11.04 -14.43
CA ARG A 137 0.86 10.74 -13.21
C ARG A 137 1.96 11.78 -12.99
N ILE A 138 2.75 12.08 -14.02
CA ILE A 138 3.81 13.08 -13.97
C ILE A 138 3.24 14.44 -13.59
N ARG A 139 2.16 14.88 -14.23
CA ARG A 139 1.50 16.16 -13.93
C ARG A 139 1.05 16.25 -12.47
N LYS A 140 0.45 15.18 -11.93
CA LYS A 140 0.03 15.13 -10.52
C LYS A 140 1.23 15.19 -9.59
N ILE A 141 2.28 14.42 -9.87
CA ILE A 141 3.54 14.40 -9.09
C ILE A 141 4.18 15.80 -9.09
N GLU A 142 4.26 16.47 -10.24
CA GLU A 142 4.78 17.84 -10.31
C GLU A 142 4.02 18.82 -9.39
N ILE A 143 2.68 18.71 -9.35
CA ILE A 143 1.85 19.53 -8.46
C ILE A 143 2.18 19.20 -7.00
N MET A 144 2.25 17.93 -6.62
CA MET A 144 2.58 17.50 -5.25
C MET A 144 3.97 18.00 -4.82
N ILE A 145 4.96 17.96 -5.71
CA ILE A 145 6.31 18.47 -5.45
C ILE A 145 6.28 20.00 -5.25
N ARG A 146 5.56 20.74 -6.10
CA ARG A 146 5.41 22.21 -5.97
C ARG A 146 4.71 22.61 -4.68
N GLU A 147 3.77 21.80 -4.20
CA GLU A 147 3.08 21.98 -2.90
C GLU A 147 3.95 21.56 -1.71
N GLY A 148 5.18 21.09 -1.93
CA GLY A 148 6.13 20.74 -0.89
C GLY A 148 6.11 19.28 -0.42
N PHE A 149 5.35 18.40 -1.07
CA PHE A 149 5.15 17.01 -0.65
C PHE A 149 6.10 15.99 -1.33
N GLY A 150 7.13 16.45 -2.06
CA GLY A 150 8.03 15.55 -2.80
C GLY A 150 8.66 14.43 -1.98
N GLY A 151 8.90 14.66 -0.67
CA GLY A 151 9.43 13.63 0.23
C GLY A 151 8.43 12.56 0.68
N GLN A 152 7.14 12.70 0.33
CA GLN A 152 6.06 11.77 0.70
C GLN A 152 5.51 10.99 -0.51
N VAL A 153 6.07 11.23 -1.73
CA VAL A 153 5.62 10.57 -2.96
C VAL A 153 6.64 9.51 -3.37
N PHE A 154 6.17 8.28 -3.47
CA PHE A 154 6.97 7.11 -3.87
C PHE A 154 6.52 6.60 -5.23
N LEU A 155 7.46 6.08 -6.02
CA LEU A 155 7.22 5.56 -7.37
C LEU A 155 7.49 4.06 -7.42
N SER A 156 6.63 3.32 -8.12
CA SER A 156 6.80 1.88 -8.34
C SER A 156 5.96 1.44 -9.55
N GLY A 157 6.09 0.18 -9.98
CA GLY A 157 5.39 -0.36 -11.15
C GLY A 157 4.35 -1.43 -10.82
N ASP A 158 4.24 -1.89 -9.56
CA ASP A 158 3.39 -3.02 -9.13
C ASP A 158 3.52 -4.24 -10.08
N MET A 159 4.77 -4.65 -10.35
CA MET A 159 5.13 -5.64 -11.37
C MET A 159 4.90 -7.09 -10.90
N GLY A 160 3.73 -7.40 -10.35
CA GLY A 160 3.38 -8.69 -9.78
C GLY A 160 2.95 -9.78 -10.78
N LYS A 161 3.04 -9.53 -12.09
CA LYS A 161 2.62 -10.48 -13.13
C LYS A 161 3.72 -10.70 -14.17
N LYS A 162 3.76 -11.89 -14.78
CA LYS A 162 4.70 -12.23 -15.88
C LYS A 162 4.61 -11.24 -17.05
N ASP A 163 3.39 -10.77 -17.34
CA ASP A 163 3.12 -9.84 -18.44
C ASP A 163 3.79 -8.47 -18.27
N TYR A 164 4.33 -8.18 -17.10
CA TYR A 164 5.07 -6.95 -16.82
C TYR A 164 6.60 -7.13 -16.86
N VAL A 165 7.09 -8.37 -16.97
CA VAL A 165 8.53 -8.67 -16.86
C VAL A 165 9.10 -8.99 -18.25
N THR A 166 10.09 -8.21 -18.69
CA THR A 166 10.72 -8.33 -20.03
C THR A 166 11.34 -9.70 -20.29
N ALA A 167 11.89 -10.36 -19.27
CA ALA A 167 12.43 -11.72 -19.37
C ALA A 167 11.39 -12.77 -19.81
N TYR A 168 10.10 -12.49 -19.64
CA TYR A 168 9.00 -13.33 -20.11
C TYR A 168 8.26 -12.73 -21.32
N GLY A 169 8.86 -11.75 -22.00
CA GLY A 169 8.26 -11.07 -23.15
C GLY A 169 7.24 -10.00 -22.77
N GLY A 170 7.12 -9.67 -21.48
CA GLY A 170 6.19 -8.69 -20.96
C GLY A 170 6.70 -7.24 -21.03
N ARG A 171 5.84 -6.31 -20.70
CA ARG A 171 6.14 -4.85 -20.63
C ARG A 171 5.37 -4.22 -19.46
N PRO A 172 5.88 -3.09 -18.88
CA PRO A 172 7.02 -2.28 -19.33
C PRO A 172 8.40 -2.81 -18.92
N GLY A 173 8.51 -3.69 -17.91
CA GLY A 173 9.77 -4.14 -17.34
C GLY A 173 10.09 -3.48 -16.00
N LEU A 174 10.92 -4.15 -15.19
CA LEU A 174 11.31 -3.66 -13.86
C LEU A 174 12.20 -2.41 -13.94
N ASP A 175 12.88 -2.22 -15.04
CA ASP A 175 13.81 -1.13 -15.36
C ASP A 175 13.12 0.15 -15.87
N TYR A 176 11.84 0.07 -16.21
CA TYR A 176 11.11 1.18 -16.83
C TYR A 176 11.18 2.49 -16.04
N ILE A 177 10.98 2.44 -14.73
CA ILE A 177 11.00 3.63 -13.86
C ILE A 177 12.40 4.28 -13.81
N LEU A 178 13.45 3.48 -13.92
CA LEU A 178 14.83 3.96 -13.87
C LEU A 178 15.31 4.50 -15.23
N GLY A 179 14.56 4.27 -16.30
CA GLY A 179 14.89 4.73 -17.63
C GLY A 179 16.12 4.02 -18.24
N VAL A 180 16.39 2.77 -17.82
CA VAL A 180 17.56 1.97 -18.25
C VAL A 180 17.18 0.95 -19.30
#